data_33e8f463df86f6a92b09424cbdac9c3a
#
_entry.id   33e8f463df86f6a92b09424cbdac9c3a
#
_cell.length_a   1.000
_cell.length_b   1.000
_cell.length_c   1.000
_cell.angle_alpha   90.00
_cell.angle_beta   90.00
_cell.angle_gamma   90.00
#
_symmetry.space_group_name_H-M   'P 1'
#
loop_
_entity.id
_entity.type
_entity.pdbx_description
1 polymer ?
#
loop_
_entity_poly.entity_id
_entity_poly.type
_entity_poly.pdbx_seq_one_letter_code
_entity_poly.pdbx_strand_id
1 'polypeptide(L)'
;MSACSQKSIKEDPVKAAFVTMMNKLTFARTKVLVPYLEMLKRGSDEGAVERLDEIDALLEKNMERRQQIMQFFTKGLLDPAVYAEENDALADEESRLTSEKEMLSGQMSGSHDQQEDLTKLLRYTAKGRTITEFDDELFTEHVDHVVIYKRTEIGFAMKCGPIFRERI
;
A
#
# COMPACT_ATOMS: atom_id res chain seq x y z
N MET A 1 -30.27 19.88 -12.00
CA MET A 1 -30.06 19.24 -10.68
C MET A 1 -30.51 17.80 -10.79
N SER A 2 -29.57 16.89 -11.02
CA SER A 2 -29.89 15.46 -11.10
C SER A 2 -29.97 14.93 -9.67
N ALA A 3 -31.18 14.63 -9.23
CA ALA A 3 -31.43 13.95 -7.96
C ALA A 3 -30.80 12.56 -8.03
N CYS A 4 -29.77 12.35 -7.24
CA CYS A 4 -29.15 11.05 -7.05
C CYS A 4 -30.16 10.13 -6.34
N SER A 5 -30.90 9.32 -7.10
CA SER A 5 -31.82 8.33 -6.56
C SER A 5 -31.05 7.07 -6.10
N GLN A 6 -30.10 7.25 -5.22
CA GLN A 6 -29.46 6.15 -4.50
C GLN A 6 -30.46 5.64 -3.46
N LYS A 7 -31.27 4.67 -3.87
CA LYS A 7 -32.08 3.93 -2.91
C LYS A 7 -31.12 3.17 -2.00
N SER A 8 -31.16 3.48 -0.71
CA SER A 8 -30.36 2.86 0.33
C SER A 8 -30.50 1.34 0.30
N ILE A 9 -29.37 0.63 0.30
CA ILE A 9 -29.34 -0.81 0.55
C ILE A 9 -29.63 -1.00 2.03
N LYS A 10 -30.49 -1.95 2.35
CA LYS A 10 -30.78 -2.30 3.75
C LYS A 10 -29.55 -2.95 4.39
N GLU A 11 -29.37 -2.72 5.66
CA GLU A 11 -28.20 -3.18 6.43
C GLU A 11 -28.18 -4.72 6.58
N ASP A 12 -29.35 -5.35 6.80
CA ASP A 12 -29.45 -6.80 7.03
C ASP A 12 -28.88 -7.66 5.88
N PRO A 13 -29.18 -7.38 4.58
CA PRO A 13 -28.55 -8.11 3.48
C PRO A 13 -27.02 -7.95 3.43
N VAL A 14 -26.49 -6.78 3.79
CA VAL A 14 -25.04 -6.53 3.82
C VAL A 14 -24.39 -7.36 4.93
N LYS A 15 -24.99 -7.39 6.11
CA LYS A 15 -24.55 -8.21 7.25
C LYS A 15 -24.56 -9.72 6.92
N ALA A 16 -25.62 -10.20 6.28
CA ALA A 16 -25.71 -11.59 5.84
C ALA A 16 -24.66 -11.94 4.78
N ALA A 17 -24.40 -11.03 3.85
CA ALA A 17 -23.36 -11.20 2.84
C ALA A 17 -21.96 -11.24 3.45
N PHE A 18 -21.69 -10.43 4.47
CA PHE A 18 -20.43 -10.47 5.22
C PHE A 18 -20.21 -11.83 5.89
N VAL A 19 -21.22 -12.36 6.58
CA VAL A 19 -21.18 -13.70 7.19
C VAL A 19 -20.85 -14.76 6.13
N THR A 20 -21.54 -14.70 4.99
CA THR A 20 -21.32 -15.64 3.86
C THR A 20 -19.88 -15.53 3.32
N MET A 21 -19.39 -14.33 3.11
CA MET A 21 -18.01 -14.08 2.65
C MET A 21 -16.98 -14.65 3.62
N MET A 22 -17.10 -14.34 4.91
CA MET A 22 -16.17 -14.83 5.94
C MET A 22 -16.13 -16.36 6.03
N ASN A 23 -17.27 -16.99 5.92
CA ASN A 23 -17.37 -18.46 5.90
C ASN A 23 -16.69 -19.05 4.64
N LYS A 24 -16.93 -18.45 3.47
CA LYS A 24 -16.23 -18.83 2.22
C LYS A 24 -14.72 -18.69 2.36
N LEU A 25 -14.23 -17.60 2.94
CA LEU A 25 -12.80 -17.38 3.16
C LEU A 25 -12.20 -18.40 4.13
N THR A 26 -12.95 -18.79 5.17
CA THR A 26 -12.52 -19.83 6.10
C THR A 26 -12.31 -21.17 5.37
N PHE A 27 -13.26 -21.57 4.51
CA PHE A 27 -13.13 -22.81 3.72
C PHE A 27 -12.08 -22.72 2.60
N ALA A 28 -11.98 -21.58 1.95
CA ALA A 28 -11.06 -21.37 0.83
C ALA A 28 -9.67 -20.83 1.24
N ARG A 29 -9.37 -20.77 2.53
CA ARG A 29 -8.18 -20.18 3.11
C ARG A 29 -6.89 -20.60 2.38
N THR A 30 -6.67 -21.89 2.21
CA THR A 30 -5.46 -22.45 1.58
C THR A 30 -5.37 -22.17 0.08
N LYS A 31 -6.51 -21.95 -0.58
CA LYS A 31 -6.60 -21.71 -2.02
C LYS A 31 -6.59 -20.23 -2.40
N VAL A 32 -6.95 -19.35 -1.46
CA VAL A 32 -7.10 -17.90 -1.72
C VAL A 32 -6.13 -17.08 -0.87
N LEU A 33 -6.22 -17.20 0.45
CA LEU A 33 -5.48 -16.31 1.35
C LEU A 33 -3.98 -16.65 1.43
N VAL A 34 -3.63 -17.93 1.46
CA VAL A 34 -2.22 -18.36 1.55
C VAL A 34 -1.44 -17.98 0.28
N PRO A 35 -1.90 -18.28 -0.95
CA PRO A 35 -1.21 -17.85 -2.15
C PRO A 35 -1.12 -16.33 -2.29
N TYR A 36 -2.13 -15.60 -1.81
CA TYR A 36 -2.12 -14.14 -1.82
C TYR A 36 -1.02 -13.59 -0.89
N LEU A 37 -0.85 -14.18 0.30
CA LEU A 37 0.26 -13.80 1.20
C LEU A 37 1.64 -14.06 0.57
N GLU A 38 1.80 -15.20 -0.11
CA GLU A 38 3.05 -15.50 -0.82
C GLU A 38 3.32 -14.51 -1.95
N MET A 39 2.28 -14.09 -2.68
CA MET A 39 2.39 -13.06 -3.72
C MET A 39 2.81 -11.71 -3.14
N LEU A 40 2.21 -11.28 -2.02
CA LEU A 40 2.58 -10.05 -1.34
C LEU A 40 4.03 -10.06 -0.84
N LYS A 41 4.48 -11.20 -0.31
CA LYS A 41 5.87 -11.36 0.14
C LYS A 41 6.87 -11.28 -1.01
N ARG A 42 6.56 -11.87 -2.17
CA ARG A 42 7.43 -11.83 -3.36
C ARG A 42 7.49 -10.44 -4.01
N GLY A 43 6.41 -9.68 -3.95
CA GLY A 43 6.29 -8.38 -4.61
C GLY A 43 6.93 -7.21 -3.84
N SER A 44 7.31 -7.43 -2.57
CA SER A 44 7.68 -6.31 -1.69
C SER A 44 9.18 -6.11 -1.44
N ASP A 45 10.09 -7.06 -1.78
CA ASP A 45 11.29 -7.02 -0.99
C ASP A 45 12.65 -6.82 -1.67
N GLU A 46 13.10 -7.65 -2.58
CA GLU A 46 14.53 -7.58 -2.90
C GLU A 46 14.91 -6.38 -3.77
N GLY A 47 14.14 -6.10 -4.81
CA GLY A 47 14.47 -5.02 -5.74
C GLY A 47 14.25 -3.62 -5.18
N ALA A 48 13.27 -3.43 -4.29
CA ALA A 48 12.97 -2.13 -3.70
C ALA A 48 14.00 -1.75 -2.61
N VAL A 49 14.42 -2.71 -1.79
CA VAL A 49 15.46 -2.50 -0.78
C VAL A 49 16.80 -2.16 -1.44
N GLU A 50 17.22 -2.97 -2.44
CA GLU A 50 18.44 -2.68 -3.21
C GLU A 50 18.39 -1.31 -3.85
N ARG A 51 17.23 -0.92 -4.41
CA ARG A 51 17.09 0.41 -5.02
C ARG A 51 17.14 1.54 -3.99
N LEU A 52 16.61 1.35 -2.80
CA LEU A 52 16.72 2.33 -1.70
C LEU A 52 18.17 2.51 -1.27
N ASP A 53 18.93 1.43 -1.13
CA ASP A 53 20.35 1.48 -0.79
C ASP A 53 21.17 2.21 -1.88
N GLU A 54 20.87 1.96 -3.17
CA GLU A 54 21.46 2.70 -4.29
C GLU A 54 21.15 4.20 -4.23
N ILE A 55 19.88 4.56 -3.94
CA ILE A 55 19.47 5.96 -3.84
C ILE A 55 20.21 6.65 -2.69
N ASP A 56 20.35 5.99 -1.55
CA ASP A 56 21.08 6.55 -0.40
C ASP A 56 22.56 6.79 -0.73
N ALA A 57 23.20 5.87 -1.42
CA ALA A 57 24.57 6.03 -1.89
C ALA A 57 24.71 7.19 -2.92
N LEU A 58 23.71 7.35 -3.80
CA LEU A 58 23.70 8.46 -4.77
C LEU A 58 23.48 9.82 -4.09
N LEU A 59 22.62 9.89 -3.09
CA LEU A 59 22.40 11.12 -2.31
C LEU A 59 23.64 11.50 -1.52
N GLU A 60 24.35 10.55 -0.91
CA GLU A 60 25.60 10.79 -0.22
C GLU A 60 26.66 11.35 -1.19
N LYS A 61 26.82 10.74 -2.36
CA LYS A 61 27.75 11.20 -3.41
C LYS A 61 27.38 12.59 -3.93
N ASN A 62 26.09 12.88 -4.09
CA ASN A 62 25.62 14.22 -4.47
C ASN A 62 26.00 15.27 -3.42
N MET A 63 25.79 14.97 -2.14
CA MET A 63 26.17 15.84 -1.05
C MET A 63 27.69 16.10 -1.01
N GLU A 64 28.52 15.07 -1.16
CA GLU A 64 29.98 15.21 -1.25
C GLU A 64 30.40 16.10 -2.42
N ARG A 65 29.78 15.90 -3.59
CA ARG A 65 30.07 16.72 -4.77
C ARG A 65 29.67 18.17 -4.55
N ARG A 66 28.57 18.47 -3.95
CA ARG A 66 28.15 19.85 -3.60
C ARG A 66 29.14 20.50 -2.65
N GLN A 67 29.65 19.78 -1.65
CA GLN A 67 30.68 20.29 -0.75
C GLN A 67 31.98 20.59 -1.49
N GLN A 68 32.39 19.74 -2.42
CA GLN A 68 33.63 19.96 -3.22
C GLN A 68 33.52 21.21 -4.10
N ILE A 69 32.42 21.37 -4.86
CA ILE A 69 32.26 22.53 -5.72
C ILE A 69 32.16 23.83 -4.91
N MET A 70 31.52 23.78 -3.73
CA MET A 70 31.46 24.90 -2.81
C MET A 70 32.87 25.30 -2.29
N GLN A 71 33.69 24.31 -1.95
CA GLN A 71 35.10 24.58 -1.54
C GLN A 71 35.92 25.22 -2.67
N PHE A 72 35.79 24.72 -3.91
CA PHE A 72 36.49 25.31 -5.06
C PHE A 72 36.00 26.72 -5.35
N PHE A 73 34.72 26.97 -5.28
CA PHE A 73 34.15 28.30 -5.43
C PHE A 73 34.65 29.26 -4.35
N THR A 74 34.65 28.86 -3.09
CA THR A 74 35.13 29.68 -1.96
C THR A 74 36.61 30.03 -2.08
N LYS A 75 37.44 29.14 -2.67
CA LYS A 75 38.83 29.35 -2.93
C LYS A 75 39.12 30.16 -4.20
N GLY A 76 38.06 30.59 -4.92
CA GLY A 76 38.20 31.33 -6.18
C GLY A 76 38.71 30.47 -7.36
N LEU A 77 38.63 29.15 -7.25
CA LEU A 77 39.09 28.20 -8.26
C LEU A 77 37.95 27.79 -9.26
N LEU A 78 36.73 28.23 -9.01
CA LEU A 78 35.57 27.91 -9.84
C LEU A 78 34.85 29.20 -10.23
N ASP A 79 34.53 29.34 -11.51
CA ASP A 79 33.75 30.46 -12.02
C ASP A 79 32.33 30.48 -11.41
N PRO A 80 31.78 31.66 -11.04
CA PRO A 80 30.45 31.76 -10.45
C PRO A 80 29.33 31.18 -11.31
N ALA A 81 29.41 31.31 -12.64
CA ALA A 81 28.37 30.75 -13.54
C ALA A 81 28.43 29.22 -13.58
N VAL A 82 29.64 28.66 -13.62
CA VAL A 82 29.87 27.22 -13.57
C VAL A 82 29.43 26.65 -12.21
N TYR A 83 29.73 27.35 -11.12
CA TYR A 83 29.25 26.95 -9.78
C TYR A 83 27.70 26.90 -9.72
N ALA A 84 27.04 27.93 -10.23
CA ALA A 84 25.57 27.99 -10.23
C ALA A 84 24.96 26.83 -11.04
N GLU A 85 25.46 26.60 -12.27
CA GLU A 85 25.00 25.52 -13.14
C GLU A 85 25.16 24.13 -12.50
N GLU A 86 26.34 23.83 -11.98
CA GLU A 86 26.63 22.56 -11.31
C GLU A 86 25.81 22.38 -10.04
N ASN A 87 25.66 23.43 -9.23
CA ASN A 87 24.85 23.37 -8.01
C ASN A 87 23.36 23.15 -8.29
N ASP A 88 22.83 23.80 -9.33
CA ASP A 88 21.43 23.63 -9.74
C ASP A 88 21.18 22.21 -10.27
N ALA A 89 22.10 21.67 -11.08
CA ALA A 89 22.01 20.29 -11.56
C ALA A 89 22.03 19.26 -10.42
N LEU A 90 22.90 19.47 -9.42
CA LEU A 90 22.96 18.59 -8.24
C LEU A 90 21.73 18.74 -7.35
N ALA A 91 21.13 19.93 -7.25
CA ALA A 91 19.88 20.15 -6.50
C ALA A 91 18.69 19.46 -7.18
N ASP A 92 18.60 19.51 -8.50
CA ASP A 92 17.57 18.80 -9.28
C ASP A 92 17.70 17.28 -9.13
N GLU A 93 18.92 16.75 -9.18
CA GLU A 93 19.19 15.33 -8.95
C GLU A 93 18.80 14.90 -7.53
N GLU A 94 19.17 15.68 -6.51
CA GLU A 94 18.78 15.43 -5.11
C GLU A 94 17.25 15.36 -4.95
N SER A 95 16.54 16.34 -5.54
CA SER A 95 15.08 16.40 -5.49
C SER A 95 14.44 15.17 -6.14
N ARG A 96 14.94 14.76 -7.30
CA ARG A 96 14.45 13.58 -8.02
C ARG A 96 14.67 12.29 -7.21
N LEU A 97 15.89 12.10 -6.67
CA LEU A 97 16.23 10.93 -5.86
C LEU A 97 15.43 10.87 -4.57
N THR A 98 15.22 12.01 -3.90
CA THR A 98 14.41 12.09 -2.68
C THR A 98 12.95 11.71 -2.96
N SER A 99 12.35 12.22 -4.05
CA SER A 99 11.00 11.87 -4.44
C SER A 99 10.86 10.37 -4.77
N GLU A 100 11.84 9.79 -5.48
CA GLU A 100 11.88 8.35 -5.77
C GLU A 100 11.97 7.52 -4.48
N LYS A 101 12.79 7.93 -3.52
CA LYS A 101 12.93 7.30 -2.21
C LYS A 101 11.61 7.30 -1.42
N GLU A 102 10.93 8.44 -1.39
CA GLU A 102 9.64 8.60 -0.71
C GLU A 102 8.56 7.68 -1.31
N MET A 103 8.51 7.60 -2.65
CA MET A 103 7.58 6.71 -3.34
C MET A 103 7.82 5.23 -3.02
N LEU A 104 9.08 4.79 -3.10
CA LEU A 104 9.45 3.40 -2.78
C LEU A 104 9.17 3.05 -1.32
N SER A 105 9.53 3.94 -0.40
CA SER A 105 9.29 3.75 1.04
C SER A 105 7.78 3.68 1.35
N GLY A 106 6.98 4.52 0.69
CA GLY A 106 5.51 4.49 0.82
C GLY A 106 4.90 3.18 0.30
N GLN A 107 5.39 2.66 -0.83
CA GLN A 107 4.94 1.38 -1.38
C GLN A 107 5.31 0.21 -0.45
N MET A 108 6.50 0.21 0.13
CA MET A 108 6.95 -0.83 1.07
C MET A 108 6.11 -0.81 2.36
N SER A 109 5.83 0.37 2.92
CA SER A 109 5.00 0.50 4.12
C SER A 109 3.58 -0.02 3.86
N GLY A 110 2.94 0.35 2.76
CA GLY A 110 1.61 -0.13 2.40
C GLY A 110 1.57 -1.65 2.21
N SER A 111 2.59 -2.24 1.61
CA SER A 111 2.70 -3.70 1.47
C SER A 111 2.87 -4.41 2.81
N HIS A 112 3.64 -3.84 3.73
CA HIS A 112 3.84 -4.40 5.07
C HIS A 112 2.53 -4.40 5.88
N ASP A 113 1.79 -3.30 5.86
CA ASP A 113 0.50 -3.19 6.57
C ASP A 113 -0.51 -4.20 6.01
N GLN A 114 -0.57 -4.36 4.68
CA GLN A 114 -1.41 -5.37 4.04
C GLN A 114 -1.03 -6.80 4.43
N GLN A 115 0.27 -7.11 4.54
CA GLN A 115 0.75 -8.41 4.98
C GLN A 115 0.37 -8.69 6.45
N GLU A 116 0.45 -7.67 7.31
CA GLU A 116 0.04 -7.80 8.71
C GLU A 116 -1.47 -8.09 8.82
N ASP A 117 -2.30 -7.31 8.13
CA ASP A 117 -3.75 -7.50 8.14
C ASP A 117 -4.17 -8.83 7.52
N LEU A 118 -3.48 -9.27 6.46
CA LEU A 118 -3.70 -10.61 5.89
C LEU A 118 -3.30 -11.71 6.85
N THR A 119 -2.24 -11.53 7.62
CA THR A 119 -1.81 -12.48 8.63
C THR A 119 -2.84 -12.59 9.76
N LYS A 120 -3.46 -11.48 10.18
CA LYS A 120 -4.58 -11.49 11.15
C LYS A 120 -5.76 -12.29 10.61
N LEU A 121 -6.16 -12.04 9.37
CA LEU A 121 -7.25 -12.76 8.70
C LEU A 121 -6.94 -14.27 8.57
N LEU A 122 -5.70 -14.62 8.23
CA LEU A 122 -5.24 -16.01 8.16
C LEU A 122 -5.29 -16.71 9.51
N ARG A 123 -4.91 -16.04 10.59
CA ARG A 123 -5.02 -16.57 11.97
C ARG A 123 -6.47 -16.80 12.37
N TYR A 124 -7.36 -15.88 12.02
CA TYR A 124 -8.78 -16.02 12.27
C TYR A 124 -9.36 -17.23 11.53
N THR A 125 -9.16 -17.31 10.22
CA THR A 125 -9.67 -18.38 9.37
C THR A 125 -9.04 -19.74 9.67
N ALA A 126 -7.82 -19.78 10.24
CA ALA A 126 -7.16 -21.02 10.68
C ALA A 126 -7.91 -21.73 11.81
N LYS A 127 -8.71 -21.01 12.60
CA LYS A 127 -9.53 -21.62 13.67
C LYS A 127 -10.64 -22.49 13.10
N GLY A 128 -10.94 -22.41 11.80
CA GLY A 128 -11.93 -23.23 11.11
C GLY A 128 -13.37 -23.03 11.58
N ARG A 129 -13.62 -21.97 12.34
CA ARG A 129 -14.95 -21.68 12.88
C ARG A 129 -15.77 -20.88 11.87
N THR A 130 -16.99 -21.34 11.61
CA THR A 130 -17.99 -20.58 10.86
C THR A 130 -18.74 -19.64 11.80
N ILE A 131 -19.15 -18.49 11.28
CA ILE A 131 -20.01 -17.54 11.98
C ILE A 131 -21.44 -17.66 11.45
N THR A 132 -22.42 -17.51 12.32
CA THR A 132 -23.84 -17.56 11.98
C THR A 132 -24.50 -16.19 12.05
N GLU A 133 -23.88 -15.25 12.75
CA GLU A 133 -24.37 -13.90 12.96
C GLU A 133 -23.25 -12.89 12.60
N PHE A 134 -23.67 -11.67 12.31
CA PHE A 134 -22.77 -10.58 12.02
C PHE A 134 -22.01 -10.19 13.29
N ASP A 135 -20.71 -9.97 13.14
CA ASP A 135 -19.80 -9.58 14.21
C ASP A 135 -19.17 -8.24 13.83
N ASP A 136 -19.52 -7.19 14.58
CA ASP A 136 -19.03 -5.82 14.33
C ASP A 136 -17.53 -5.68 14.53
N GLU A 137 -16.95 -6.38 15.52
CA GLU A 137 -15.51 -6.33 15.78
C GLU A 137 -14.75 -6.97 14.62
N LEU A 138 -15.19 -8.13 14.18
CA LEU A 138 -14.61 -8.85 13.05
C LEU A 138 -14.73 -8.05 11.74
N PHE A 139 -15.86 -7.38 11.53
CA PHE A 139 -16.05 -6.52 10.38
C PHE A 139 -15.07 -5.34 10.40
N THR A 140 -15.00 -4.64 11.52
CA THR A 140 -14.13 -3.47 11.68
C THR A 140 -12.64 -3.83 11.63
N GLU A 141 -12.27 -5.03 12.10
CA GLU A 141 -10.90 -5.51 12.06
C GLU A 141 -10.41 -5.76 10.63
N HIS A 142 -11.25 -6.32 9.76
CA HIS A 142 -10.81 -6.83 8.45
C HIS A 142 -11.30 -6.04 7.25
N VAL A 143 -12.44 -5.33 7.34
CA VAL A 143 -13.03 -4.57 6.24
C VAL A 143 -12.66 -3.10 6.35
N ASP A 144 -12.17 -2.53 5.24
CA ASP A 144 -11.91 -1.10 5.11
C ASP A 144 -13.20 -0.35 4.73
N HIS A 145 -13.84 -0.77 3.64
CA HIS A 145 -15.12 -0.21 3.20
C HIS A 145 -15.92 -1.19 2.36
N VAL A 146 -17.19 -0.86 2.13
CA VAL A 146 -18.09 -1.64 1.27
C VAL A 146 -18.31 -0.89 -0.05
N VAL A 147 -18.11 -1.59 -1.16
CA VAL A 147 -18.35 -1.09 -2.52
C VAL A 147 -19.69 -1.60 -3.03
N ILE A 148 -20.56 -0.71 -3.44
CA ILE A 148 -21.86 -1.07 -4.02
C ILE A 148 -21.74 -1.07 -5.54
N TYR A 149 -21.79 -2.23 -6.18
CA TYR A 149 -21.77 -2.36 -7.64
C TYR A 149 -23.17 -2.26 -8.23
N LYS A 150 -24.11 -2.99 -7.63
CA LYS A 150 -25.54 -3.04 -8.00
C LYS A 150 -26.38 -3.27 -6.76
N ARG A 151 -27.71 -3.16 -6.90
CA ARG A 151 -28.63 -3.46 -5.78
C ARG A 151 -28.52 -4.88 -5.23
N THR A 152 -28.02 -5.81 -6.04
CA THR A 152 -27.90 -7.23 -5.76
C THR A 152 -26.46 -7.69 -5.66
N GLU A 153 -25.48 -6.76 -5.70
CA GLU A 153 -24.07 -7.11 -5.70
C GLU A 153 -23.26 -6.04 -4.97
N ILE A 154 -22.55 -6.44 -3.95
CA ILE A 154 -21.66 -5.61 -3.17
C ILE A 154 -20.25 -6.23 -3.12
N GLY A 155 -19.26 -5.43 -2.77
CA GLY A 155 -17.89 -5.88 -2.52
C GLY A 155 -17.43 -5.42 -1.17
N PHE A 156 -16.75 -6.28 -0.45
CA PHE A 156 -16.03 -5.94 0.77
C PHE A 156 -14.57 -5.68 0.43
N ALA A 157 -14.16 -4.42 0.49
CA ALA A 157 -12.76 -4.05 0.35
C ALA A 157 -12.06 -4.37 1.67
N MET A 158 -11.16 -5.33 1.64
CA MET A 158 -10.44 -5.77 2.83
C MET A 158 -9.26 -4.85 3.10
N LYS A 159 -8.92 -4.62 4.35
CA LYS A 159 -7.71 -3.89 4.75
C LYS A 159 -6.42 -4.52 4.19
N CYS A 160 -6.42 -5.84 4.03
CA CYS A 160 -5.33 -6.57 3.38
C CYS A 160 -5.29 -6.44 1.84
N GLY A 161 -6.16 -5.65 1.22
CA GLY A 161 -6.11 -5.24 -0.18
C GLY A 161 -7.18 -5.81 -1.11
N PRO A 162 -7.53 -7.10 -1.11
CA PRO A 162 -8.48 -7.65 -2.07
C PRO A 162 -9.92 -7.21 -1.79
N ILE A 163 -10.73 -7.20 -2.87
CA ILE A 163 -12.17 -6.95 -2.77
C ILE A 163 -12.91 -8.26 -3.05
N PHE A 164 -13.70 -8.73 -2.08
CA PHE A 164 -14.54 -9.91 -2.23
C PHE A 164 -15.97 -9.50 -2.54
N ARG A 165 -16.48 -10.00 -3.67
CA ARG A 165 -17.84 -9.70 -4.13
C ARG A 165 -18.83 -10.74 -3.64
N GLU A 166 -19.99 -10.26 -3.16
CA GLU A 166 -21.10 -11.08 -2.73
C GLU A 166 -22.42 -10.56 -3.31
N ARG A 167 -23.36 -11.47 -3.50
CA ARG A 167 -24.73 -11.13 -3.85
C ARG A 167 -25.56 -10.92 -2.59
N ILE A 168 -26.44 -9.92 -2.64
CA ILE A 168 -27.37 -9.58 -1.56
C ILE A 168 -28.81 -9.66 -2.01
#